data_9d9b11114800180cac6e731293f96f3a
#
_entry.id   9d9b11114800180cac6e731293f96f3a
#
_cell.length_a   1.000
_cell.length_b   1.000
_cell.length_c   1.000
_cell.angle_alpha   90.00
_cell.angle_beta   90.00
_cell.angle_gamma   90.00
#
_symmetry.space_group_name_H-M   'P 1'
#
loop_
_entity.id
_entity.type
_entity.pdbx_description
1 polymer ?
#
loop_
_entity_poly.entity_id
_entity_poly.type
_entity_poly.pdbx_seq_one_letter_code
_entity_poly.pdbx_strand_id
1 'polypeptide(L)'
;MIVFHVAITTHPDYVAKREPHRRAHIERLTGLRELGAVIGGGPAPDGSSVDLVYRLQQPSQLEPAIEEDPYWVGGAWTAYRERSFTEFVEPWQLPTIVLDGSRRVTIVEGRMTDPDMAQFVMIEMRGAGRLLFGGAFPDGATLGVMKSEDSEEAKAWFAETGFWEPETLTARPLLYVL
;
A
#
# COMPACT_ATOMS: atom_id res chain seq x y z
N MET A 1 5.59 14.08 10.65
CA MET A 1 5.92 13.00 9.69
C MET A 1 4.97 13.11 8.51
N ILE A 2 5.44 12.79 7.33
CA ILE A 2 4.66 12.83 6.09
C ILE A 2 4.53 11.41 5.58
N VAL A 3 3.31 11.01 5.20
CA VAL A 3 3.05 9.68 4.65
C VAL A 3 2.87 9.78 3.14
N PHE A 4 3.46 8.84 2.43
CA PHE A 4 3.34 8.71 0.98
C PHE A 4 2.89 7.30 0.62
N HIS A 5 1.87 7.20 -0.21
CA HIS A 5 1.62 5.99 -0.99
C HIS A 5 2.43 6.07 -2.28
N VAL A 6 3.16 5.01 -2.58
CA VAL A 6 4.01 4.90 -3.76
C VAL A 6 3.58 3.68 -4.57
N ALA A 7 3.06 3.95 -5.76
CA ALA A 7 2.76 2.93 -6.76
C ALA A 7 3.95 2.78 -7.72
N ILE A 8 4.55 1.61 -7.74
CA ILE A 8 5.76 1.31 -8.48
C ILE A 8 5.41 0.42 -9.68
N THR A 9 5.91 0.80 -10.85
CA THR A 9 5.86 -0.02 -12.07
C THR A 9 7.07 -0.93 -12.11
N THR A 10 6.84 -2.20 -12.36
CA THR A 10 7.90 -3.20 -12.47
C THR A 10 8.32 -3.44 -13.92
N HIS A 11 9.52 -3.98 -14.10
CA HIS A 11 9.98 -4.45 -15.42
C HIS A 11 9.13 -5.65 -15.88
N PRO A 12 8.85 -5.83 -17.18
CA PRO A 12 8.13 -7.02 -17.68
C PRO A 12 8.73 -8.35 -17.22
N ASP A 13 10.06 -8.43 -17.10
CA ASP A 13 10.78 -9.60 -16.56
C ASP A 13 11.10 -9.44 -15.07
N TYR A 14 10.16 -8.89 -14.29
CA TYR A 14 10.36 -8.52 -12.88
C TYR A 14 10.98 -9.65 -12.04
N VAL A 15 10.46 -10.87 -12.18
CA VAL A 15 10.92 -12.03 -11.39
C VAL A 15 12.41 -12.31 -11.65
N ALA A 16 12.83 -12.32 -12.91
CA ALA A 16 14.24 -12.55 -13.27
C ALA A 16 15.13 -11.36 -12.85
N LYS A 17 14.66 -10.14 -13.03
CA LYS A 17 15.40 -8.91 -12.70
C LYS A 17 15.62 -8.75 -11.18
N ARG A 18 14.62 -9.07 -10.37
CA ARG A 18 14.70 -8.92 -8.92
C ARG A 18 15.60 -9.96 -8.23
N GLU A 19 15.71 -11.16 -8.81
CA GLU A 19 16.33 -12.30 -8.12
C GLU A 19 17.78 -12.03 -7.65
N PRO A 20 18.69 -11.44 -8.46
CA PRO A 20 20.04 -11.11 -8.01
C PRO A 20 20.08 -10.09 -6.87
N HIS A 21 19.04 -9.28 -6.73
CA HIS A 21 18.97 -8.15 -5.78
C HIS A 21 18.06 -8.44 -4.58
N ARG A 22 17.36 -9.58 -4.58
CA ARG A 22 16.29 -9.90 -3.63
C ARG A 22 16.75 -9.83 -2.18
N ARG A 23 17.90 -10.40 -1.85
CA ARG A 23 18.40 -10.39 -0.48
C ARG A 23 18.67 -8.97 0.02
N ALA A 24 19.42 -8.17 -0.74
CA ALA A 24 19.75 -6.81 -0.37
C ALA A 24 18.50 -5.90 -0.28
N HIS A 25 17.53 -6.09 -1.17
CA HIS A 25 16.23 -5.41 -1.11
C HIS A 25 15.47 -5.72 0.19
N ILE A 26 15.35 -7.00 0.55
CA ILE A 26 14.67 -7.41 1.78
C ILE A 26 15.36 -6.87 3.02
N GLU A 27 16.69 -6.95 3.08
CA GLU A 27 17.49 -6.38 4.18
C GLU A 27 17.25 -4.87 4.32
N ARG A 28 17.23 -4.13 3.21
CA ARG A 28 16.96 -2.68 3.19
C ARG A 28 15.55 -2.37 3.67
N LEU A 29 14.52 -3.01 3.10
CA LEU A 29 13.13 -2.77 3.52
C LEU A 29 12.87 -3.13 4.98
N THR A 30 13.50 -4.21 5.46
CA THR A 30 13.42 -4.59 6.88
C THR A 30 14.00 -3.49 7.76
N GLY A 31 15.16 -2.95 7.42
CA GLY A 31 15.77 -1.83 8.15
C GLY A 31 14.91 -0.57 8.13
N LEU A 32 14.35 -0.18 6.98
CA LEU A 32 13.44 0.96 6.87
C LEU A 32 12.16 0.75 7.70
N ARG A 33 11.66 -0.48 7.76
CA ARG A 33 10.50 -0.82 8.58
C ARG A 33 10.80 -0.75 10.08
N GLU A 34 11.95 -1.24 10.53
CA GLU A 34 12.40 -1.14 11.94
C GLU A 34 12.52 0.32 12.38
N LEU A 35 12.89 1.21 11.47
CA LEU A 35 12.91 2.66 11.68
C LEU A 35 11.51 3.32 11.58
N GLY A 36 10.47 2.55 11.24
CA GLY A 36 9.13 3.07 11.00
C GLY A 36 8.98 3.89 9.72
N ALA A 37 9.97 3.85 8.83
CA ALA A 37 9.96 4.58 7.57
C ALA A 37 9.16 3.89 6.45
N VAL A 38 8.99 2.56 6.52
CA VAL A 38 8.05 1.79 5.70
C VAL A 38 7.00 1.17 6.60
N ILE A 39 5.74 1.39 6.33
CA ILE A 39 4.64 0.96 7.21
C ILE A 39 3.74 -0.10 6.60
N GLY A 40 3.88 -0.41 5.33
CA GLY A 40 3.14 -1.48 4.68
C GLY A 40 3.35 -1.55 3.19
N GLY A 41 2.93 -2.66 2.62
CA GLY A 41 2.92 -2.86 1.17
C GLY A 41 3.46 -4.19 0.69
N GLY A 42 3.60 -4.29 -0.62
CA GLY A 42 4.12 -5.47 -1.31
C GLY A 42 3.81 -5.46 -2.81
N PRO A 43 4.17 -6.52 -3.52
CA PRO A 43 3.88 -6.64 -4.95
C PRO A 43 2.45 -7.12 -5.23
N ALA A 44 1.94 -6.80 -6.41
CA ALA A 44 0.81 -7.51 -6.98
C ALA A 44 1.15 -9.01 -7.16
N PRO A 45 0.17 -9.93 -7.09
CA PRO A 45 0.43 -11.36 -7.21
C PRO A 45 1.09 -11.78 -8.53
N ASP A 46 0.80 -11.05 -9.61
CA ASP A 46 1.39 -11.26 -10.94
C ASP A 46 2.75 -10.56 -11.12
N GLY A 47 3.18 -9.78 -10.12
CA GLY A 47 4.42 -9.02 -10.15
C GLY A 47 4.42 -7.80 -11.06
N SER A 48 3.27 -7.37 -11.59
CA SER A 48 3.16 -6.25 -12.53
C SER A 48 3.35 -4.87 -11.88
N SER A 49 3.16 -4.78 -10.57
CA SER A 49 3.29 -3.56 -9.79
C SER A 49 3.68 -3.84 -8.34
N VAL A 50 4.05 -2.78 -7.63
CA VAL A 50 4.29 -2.81 -6.18
C VAL A 50 3.61 -1.58 -5.58
N ASP A 51 2.93 -1.75 -4.46
CA ASP A 51 2.41 -0.64 -3.64
C ASP A 51 3.18 -0.62 -2.32
N LEU A 52 3.77 0.53 -1.98
CA LEU A 52 4.45 0.74 -0.70
C LEU A 52 3.94 2.00 -0.02
N VAL A 53 3.94 2.00 1.30
CA VAL A 53 3.58 3.17 2.10
C VAL A 53 4.77 3.56 2.97
N TYR A 54 5.28 4.76 2.74
CA TYR A 54 6.39 5.35 3.46
C TYR A 54 5.89 6.40 4.46
N ARG A 55 6.50 6.44 5.65
CA ARG A 55 6.29 7.47 6.67
C ARG A 55 7.64 8.13 6.96
N LEU A 56 7.84 9.35 6.49
CA LEU A 56 9.13 10.03 6.48
C LEU A 56 9.09 11.34 7.27
N GLN A 57 10.26 11.79 7.73
CA GLN A 57 10.37 13.07 8.43
C GLN A 57 10.27 14.26 7.47
N GLN A 58 10.81 14.11 6.27
CA GLN A 58 10.84 15.14 5.24
C GLN A 58 10.54 14.54 3.85
N PRO A 59 9.91 15.30 2.94
CA PRO A 59 9.62 14.83 1.58
C PRO A 59 10.88 14.42 0.80
N SER A 60 11.99 15.12 1.02
CA SER A 60 13.27 14.86 0.33
C SER A 60 13.89 13.48 0.64
N GLN A 61 13.36 12.77 1.62
CA GLN A 61 13.81 11.40 1.95
C GLN A 61 13.15 10.33 1.09
N LEU A 62 12.09 10.68 0.33
CA LEU A 62 11.34 9.70 -0.45
C LEU A 62 12.14 9.18 -1.66
N GLU A 63 12.72 10.09 -2.44
CA GLU A 63 13.52 9.73 -3.61
C GLU A 63 14.66 8.78 -3.24
N PRO A 64 15.55 9.07 -2.27
CA PRO A 64 16.59 8.12 -1.89
C PRO A 64 16.02 6.83 -1.26
N ALA A 65 14.87 6.86 -0.59
CA ALA A 65 14.25 5.65 -0.07
C ALA A 65 13.87 4.67 -1.19
N ILE A 66 13.48 5.18 -2.35
CA ILE A 66 13.09 4.39 -3.53
C ILE A 66 14.29 4.13 -4.46
N GLU A 67 15.05 5.18 -4.83
CA GLU A 67 16.03 5.09 -5.91
C GLU A 67 17.36 4.46 -5.50
N GLU A 68 17.65 4.41 -4.21
CA GLU A 68 18.76 3.60 -3.68
C GLU A 68 18.37 2.15 -3.40
N ASP A 69 17.11 1.77 -3.60
CA ASP A 69 16.69 0.39 -3.40
C ASP A 69 17.36 -0.53 -4.43
N PRO A 70 17.89 -1.71 -4.03
CA PRO A 70 18.51 -2.66 -4.95
C PRO A 70 17.63 -3.07 -6.12
N TYR A 71 16.29 -3.05 -5.99
CA TYR A 71 15.39 -3.33 -7.09
C TYR A 71 15.30 -2.19 -8.10
N TRP A 72 15.41 -0.94 -7.65
CA TRP A 72 15.51 0.21 -8.54
C TRP A 72 16.85 0.22 -9.27
N VAL A 73 17.95 0.13 -8.52
CA VAL A 73 19.32 0.09 -9.07
C VAL A 73 19.51 -1.06 -10.07
N GLY A 74 18.91 -2.22 -9.78
CA GLY A 74 18.95 -3.40 -10.65
C GLY A 74 17.95 -3.40 -11.80
N GLY A 75 17.13 -2.34 -11.94
CA GLY A 75 16.15 -2.21 -13.00
C GLY A 75 14.95 -3.17 -12.92
N ALA A 76 14.69 -3.72 -11.73
CA ALA A 76 13.46 -4.47 -11.47
C ALA A 76 12.26 -3.55 -11.29
N TRP A 77 12.47 -2.36 -10.74
CA TRP A 77 11.55 -1.24 -10.70
C TRP A 77 11.93 -0.24 -11.79
N THR A 78 10.97 0.27 -12.54
CA THR A 78 11.23 1.08 -13.75
C THR A 78 10.64 2.48 -13.70
N ALA A 79 9.60 2.68 -12.87
CA ALA A 79 8.97 3.97 -12.62
C ALA A 79 8.21 3.92 -11.31
N TYR A 80 7.91 5.09 -10.74
CA TYR A 80 7.00 5.19 -9.61
C TYR A 80 6.17 6.48 -9.68
N ARG A 81 5.05 6.46 -8.96
CA ARG A 81 4.20 7.62 -8.72
C ARG A 81 3.91 7.68 -7.23
N GLU A 82 4.31 8.77 -6.61
CA GLU A 82 4.02 9.07 -5.23
C GLU A 82 2.78 9.95 -5.09
N ARG A 83 2.06 9.74 -4.01
CA ARG A 83 0.95 10.61 -3.58
C ARG A 83 1.05 10.82 -2.08
N SER A 84 0.99 12.08 -1.62
CA SER A 84 0.85 12.36 -0.19
C SER A 84 -0.44 11.74 0.33
N PHE A 85 -0.41 11.24 1.57
CA PHE A 85 -1.46 10.45 2.15
C PHE A 85 -1.71 10.85 3.59
N THR A 86 -2.96 11.07 3.96
CA THR A 86 -3.36 11.32 5.35
C THR A 86 -3.96 10.06 5.91
N GLU A 87 -3.28 9.45 6.88
CA GLU A 87 -3.79 8.24 7.53
C GLU A 87 -5.01 8.58 8.39
N PHE A 88 -6.11 7.88 8.18
CA PHE A 88 -7.28 7.87 9.06
C PHE A 88 -7.18 6.74 10.07
N VAL A 89 -6.62 5.63 9.62
CA VAL A 89 -6.49 4.41 10.41
C VAL A 89 -5.04 3.95 10.32
N GLU A 90 -4.33 4.11 11.43
CA GLU A 90 -2.95 3.61 11.56
C GLU A 90 -2.93 2.10 11.84
N PRO A 91 -1.92 1.37 11.39
CA PRO A 91 -1.71 0.00 11.88
C PRO A 91 -1.39 0.03 13.38
N TRP A 92 -2.16 -0.67 14.21
CA TRP A 92 -1.88 -0.74 15.67
C TRP A 92 -0.56 -1.42 15.98
N GLN A 93 -0.24 -2.42 15.19
CA GLN A 93 1.06 -3.08 15.17
C GLN A 93 1.43 -3.34 13.73
N LEU A 94 2.68 -3.05 13.41
CA LEU A 94 3.20 -3.47 12.11
C LEU A 94 3.24 -5.01 12.11
N PRO A 95 2.55 -5.68 11.19
CA PRO A 95 2.53 -7.14 11.15
C PRO A 95 3.94 -7.68 10.86
N THR A 96 4.22 -8.90 11.23
CA THR A 96 5.50 -9.55 10.88
C THR A 96 5.68 -9.59 9.37
N ILE A 97 6.94 -9.51 8.91
CA ILE A 97 7.26 -9.65 7.49
C ILE A 97 6.92 -11.07 7.02
N VAL A 98 6.19 -11.18 5.91
CA VAL A 98 5.80 -12.45 5.30
C VAL A 98 6.25 -12.49 3.85
N LEU A 99 7.19 -13.38 3.53
CA LEU A 99 7.86 -13.44 2.22
C LEU A 99 7.39 -14.61 1.34
N ASP A 100 6.53 -15.47 1.87
CA ASP A 100 6.04 -16.69 1.21
C ASP A 100 4.79 -16.49 0.35
N GLY A 101 4.26 -15.23 0.31
CA GLY A 101 3.04 -14.91 -0.44
C GLY A 101 1.75 -15.40 0.20
N SER A 102 1.80 -15.88 1.46
CA SER A 102 0.61 -16.37 2.17
C SER A 102 -0.33 -15.26 2.64
N ARG A 103 0.20 -14.05 2.89
CA ARG A 103 -0.63 -12.91 3.30
C ARG A 103 -1.13 -12.14 2.09
N ARG A 104 -2.36 -12.42 1.73
CA ARG A 104 -3.06 -11.76 0.63
C ARG A 104 -4.06 -10.75 1.17
N VAL A 105 -4.12 -9.60 0.55
CA VAL A 105 -5.02 -8.50 0.89
C VAL A 105 -5.52 -7.86 -0.40
N THR A 106 -6.49 -6.96 -0.27
CA THR A 106 -6.96 -6.14 -1.39
C THR A 106 -6.78 -4.67 -1.05
N ILE A 107 -6.21 -3.89 -1.97
CA ILE A 107 -6.27 -2.44 -1.92
C ILE A 107 -7.57 -2.00 -2.58
N VAL A 108 -8.36 -1.20 -1.88
CA VAL A 108 -9.54 -0.53 -2.43
C VAL A 108 -9.27 0.97 -2.47
N GLU A 109 -9.46 1.59 -3.62
CA GLU A 109 -9.44 3.03 -3.80
C GLU A 109 -10.79 3.52 -4.29
N GLY A 110 -11.20 4.72 -3.88
CA GLY A 110 -12.43 5.36 -4.34
C GLY A 110 -12.56 6.78 -3.82
N ARG A 111 -13.39 7.60 -4.46
CA ARG A 111 -13.67 8.98 -4.07
C ARG A 111 -14.75 9.03 -3.01
N MET A 112 -14.50 9.78 -1.93
CA MET A 112 -15.49 10.01 -0.87
C MET A 112 -16.58 10.99 -1.32
N THR A 113 -17.82 10.70 -0.93
CA THR A 113 -18.95 11.64 -1.02
C THR A 113 -19.05 12.50 0.25
N ASP A 114 -18.66 11.93 1.40
CA ASP A 114 -18.64 12.59 2.71
C ASP A 114 -17.35 12.20 3.46
N PRO A 115 -16.37 13.13 3.55
CA PRO A 115 -15.08 12.83 4.17
C PRO A 115 -15.14 12.45 5.64
N ASP A 116 -16.03 13.08 6.42
CA ASP A 116 -16.14 12.82 7.86
C ASP A 116 -16.73 11.42 8.11
N MET A 117 -17.76 11.07 7.35
CA MET A 117 -18.39 9.77 7.44
C MET A 117 -17.48 8.67 6.89
N ALA A 118 -16.76 8.94 5.80
CA ALA A 118 -15.79 7.98 5.24
C ALA A 118 -14.69 7.65 6.25
N GLN A 119 -14.14 8.66 6.93
CA GLN A 119 -13.17 8.44 8.01
C GLN A 119 -13.74 7.56 9.12
N PHE A 120 -14.95 7.88 9.60
CA PHE A 120 -15.61 7.14 10.65
C PHE A 120 -15.83 5.67 10.25
N VAL A 121 -16.34 5.44 9.03
CA VAL A 121 -16.58 4.08 8.51
C VAL A 121 -15.29 3.28 8.37
N MET A 122 -14.19 3.90 7.94
CA MET A 122 -12.90 3.20 7.87
C MET A 122 -12.40 2.79 9.26
N ILE A 123 -12.62 3.61 10.28
CA ILE A 123 -12.32 3.28 11.67
C ILE A 123 -13.17 2.09 12.15
N GLU A 124 -14.47 2.08 11.82
CA GLU A 124 -15.36 0.95 12.14
C GLU A 124 -14.96 -0.34 11.39
N MET A 125 -14.63 -0.26 10.10
CA MET A 125 -14.14 -1.40 9.33
C MET A 125 -12.88 -2.01 9.96
N ARG A 126 -12.00 -1.17 10.51
CA ARG A 126 -10.84 -1.66 11.25
C ARG A 126 -11.25 -2.35 12.53
N GLY A 127 -12.14 -1.75 13.33
CA GLY A 127 -12.67 -2.36 14.55
C GLY A 127 -13.34 -3.71 14.28
N ALA A 128 -14.01 -3.85 13.15
CA ALA A 128 -14.59 -5.10 12.65
C ALA A 128 -13.56 -6.10 12.09
N GLY A 129 -12.27 -5.75 12.05
CA GLY A 129 -11.22 -6.61 11.53
C GLY A 129 -11.15 -6.71 10.00
N ARG A 130 -11.85 -5.85 9.26
CA ARG A 130 -11.88 -5.83 7.79
C ARG A 130 -10.77 -5.00 7.17
N LEU A 131 -10.32 -3.93 7.82
CA LEU A 131 -9.31 -3.00 7.35
C LEU A 131 -8.01 -3.16 8.12
N LEU A 132 -6.86 -3.19 7.46
CA LEU A 132 -5.53 -3.13 8.08
C LEU A 132 -5.13 -1.69 8.40
N PHE A 133 -5.14 -0.84 7.39
CA PHE A 133 -4.96 0.59 7.50
C PHE A 133 -5.61 1.30 6.32
N GLY A 134 -5.74 2.61 6.42
CA GLY A 134 -6.30 3.41 5.34
C GLY A 134 -6.27 4.91 5.63
N GLY A 135 -6.61 5.68 4.63
CA GLY A 135 -6.63 7.12 4.69
C GLY A 135 -7.05 7.78 3.38
N ALA A 136 -6.74 9.06 3.24
CA ALA A 136 -7.15 9.86 2.10
C ALA A 136 -5.98 10.56 1.41
N PHE A 137 -6.17 10.78 0.13
CA PHE A 137 -5.36 11.65 -0.70
C PHE A 137 -5.93 13.07 -0.74
N PRO A 138 -5.11 14.10 -1.05
CA PRO A 138 -5.56 15.49 -1.13
C PRO A 138 -6.67 15.75 -2.14
N ASP A 139 -6.83 14.87 -3.15
CA ASP A 139 -7.86 14.97 -4.19
C ASP A 139 -9.23 14.41 -3.78
N GLY A 140 -9.37 13.96 -2.52
CA GLY A 140 -10.60 13.38 -1.99
C GLY A 140 -10.80 11.89 -2.29
N ALA A 141 -9.82 11.23 -2.90
CA ALA A 141 -9.81 9.77 -2.97
C ALA A 141 -9.31 9.16 -1.66
N THR A 142 -9.73 7.94 -1.37
CA THR A 142 -9.22 7.14 -0.24
C THR A 142 -8.47 5.92 -0.74
N LEU A 143 -7.64 5.36 0.12
CA LEU A 143 -7.05 4.04 -0.03
C LEU A 143 -7.26 3.25 1.26
N GLY A 144 -7.81 2.05 1.14
CA GLY A 144 -7.91 1.08 2.23
C GLY A 144 -7.20 -0.22 1.88
N VAL A 145 -6.44 -0.77 2.81
CA VAL A 145 -5.85 -2.11 2.71
C VAL A 145 -6.74 -3.07 3.47
N MET A 146 -7.46 -3.90 2.73
CA MET A 146 -8.52 -4.76 3.24
C MET A 146 -8.04 -6.18 3.50
N LYS A 147 -8.49 -6.76 4.60
CA LYS A 147 -8.20 -8.17 4.97
C LYS A 147 -9.09 -9.14 4.20
N SER A 148 -9.19 -8.98 2.90
CA SER A 148 -9.85 -9.92 2.01
C SER A 148 -8.97 -10.20 0.80
N GLU A 149 -8.93 -11.46 0.39
CA GLU A 149 -8.30 -11.87 -0.87
C GLU A 149 -9.25 -11.66 -2.06
N ASP A 150 -10.55 -11.57 -1.79
CA ASP A 150 -11.57 -11.34 -2.80
C ASP A 150 -11.75 -9.84 -3.01
N SER A 151 -11.34 -9.37 -4.19
CA SER A 151 -11.40 -7.96 -4.56
C SER A 151 -12.83 -7.44 -4.69
N GLU A 152 -13.79 -8.28 -5.10
CA GLU A 152 -15.18 -7.87 -5.19
C GLU A 152 -15.84 -7.77 -3.80
N GLU A 153 -15.53 -8.69 -2.89
CA GLU A 153 -15.95 -8.59 -1.49
C GLU A 153 -15.39 -7.34 -0.84
N ALA A 154 -14.09 -7.08 -0.96
CA ALA A 154 -13.44 -5.91 -0.39
C ALA A 154 -14.05 -4.61 -0.92
N LYS A 155 -14.34 -4.54 -2.22
CA LYS A 155 -14.99 -3.40 -2.86
C LYS A 155 -16.43 -3.22 -2.40
N ALA A 156 -17.18 -4.32 -2.23
CA ALA A 156 -18.55 -4.29 -1.73
C ALA A 156 -18.64 -3.68 -0.33
N TRP A 157 -17.68 -3.96 0.54
CA TRP A 157 -17.66 -3.36 1.88
C TRP A 157 -17.60 -1.82 1.86
N PHE A 158 -16.96 -1.20 0.86
CA PHE A 158 -16.99 0.25 0.67
C PHE A 158 -18.32 0.70 0.05
N ALA A 159 -18.77 0.02 -1.00
CA ALA A 159 -19.98 0.39 -1.73
C ALA A 159 -21.26 0.36 -0.85
N GLU A 160 -21.39 -0.65 0.01
CA GLU A 160 -22.54 -0.85 0.90
C GLU A 160 -22.74 0.29 1.90
N THR A 161 -21.71 1.05 2.21
CA THR A 161 -21.79 2.17 3.18
C THR A 161 -22.46 3.40 2.62
N GLY A 162 -22.44 3.60 1.29
CA GLY A 162 -22.99 4.77 0.60
C GLY A 162 -22.16 6.06 0.71
N PHE A 163 -20.95 6.01 1.29
CA PHE A 163 -20.09 7.18 1.46
C PHE A 163 -18.96 7.27 0.43
N TRP A 164 -19.01 6.44 -0.60
CA TRP A 164 -18.13 6.48 -1.77
C TRP A 164 -18.93 6.53 -3.06
N GLU A 165 -18.40 7.23 -4.06
CA GLU A 165 -18.92 7.21 -5.43
C GLU A 165 -18.69 5.82 -6.03
N PRO A 166 -19.74 5.01 -6.30
CA PRO A 166 -19.57 3.59 -6.68
C PRO A 166 -18.74 3.39 -7.95
N GLU A 167 -18.88 4.30 -8.92
CA GLU A 167 -18.18 4.25 -10.21
C GLU A 167 -16.67 4.53 -10.08
N THR A 168 -16.23 5.12 -8.98
CA THR A 168 -14.81 5.40 -8.70
C THR A 168 -14.13 4.28 -7.95
N LEU A 169 -14.91 3.34 -7.38
CA LEU A 169 -14.36 2.24 -6.60
C LEU A 169 -13.58 1.26 -7.48
N THR A 170 -12.31 1.14 -7.19
CA THR A 170 -11.40 0.15 -7.78
C THR A 170 -10.84 -0.75 -6.69
N ALA A 171 -10.55 -1.99 -7.05
CA ALA A 171 -9.94 -2.96 -6.15
C ALA A 171 -8.81 -3.70 -6.88
N ARG A 172 -7.71 -3.95 -6.19
CA ARG A 172 -6.59 -4.73 -6.72
C ARG A 172 -5.95 -5.60 -5.64
N PRO A 173 -5.59 -6.84 -5.97
CA PRO A 173 -4.96 -7.75 -5.03
C PRO A 173 -3.52 -7.33 -4.75
N LEU A 174 -3.06 -7.61 -3.53
CA LEU A 174 -1.70 -7.36 -3.08
C LEU A 174 -1.18 -8.53 -2.24
N LEU A 175 0.06 -8.94 -2.46
CA LEU A 175 0.79 -9.79 -1.54
C LEU A 175 1.38 -8.90 -0.44
N TYR A 176 0.75 -8.87 0.73
CA TYR A 176 1.16 -7.99 1.81
C TYR A 176 2.39 -8.55 2.53
N VAL A 177 3.55 -8.00 2.18
CA VAL A 177 4.85 -8.46 2.68
C VAL A 177 5.23 -7.76 3.98
N LEU A 178 4.99 -6.44 4.06
CA LEU A 178 5.44 -5.56 5.13
C LEU A 178 4.35 -5.23 6.13
#